data_46e22ff54a59e5275c4fec20a36be000
#
_entry.id   46e22ff54a59e5275c4fec20a36be000
#
_cell.length_a   1.000
_cell.length_b   1.000
_cell.length_c   1.000
_cell.angle_alpha   90.00
_cell.angle_beta   90.00
_cell.angle_gamma   90.00
#
_symmetry.space_group_name_H-M   'P 1'
#
loop_
_entity.id
_entity.type
_entity.pdbx_description
1 polymer ?
#
loop_
_entity_poly.entity_id
_entity_poly.type
_entity_poly.pdbx_seq_one_letter_code
_entity_poly.pdbx_strand_id
1 'polypeptide(L)'
;MTEDDNNQPPIEDFRRKAGRTPGVFDEAFLTDAPEVTQVLLIRHGQQDIDMEKATTGDWIDPPLSDHGQAQARLLAAGLSTLKIDHIFCSPLKRARETAQPLADTHRLEVEIIEDLREVEVFRDLPPEQTAREALGDDLLHAVRLRMLNERSWDVYPYTESSFEFRKRTINAVEAAIARNAGERIAIVCHGGVINAYMGHIIGSPYDMFFRPAHTAVNAVAAGGNRRVLHSLNDIHHLRTPEGDFLTY
;
A
#
# COMPACT_ATOMS: atom_id res chain seq x y z
N MET A 1 45.23 -4.51 -16.87
CA MET A 1 45.00 -3.37 -15.99
C MET A 1 44.11 -2.41 -16.76
N THR A 2 42.83 -2.54 -16.58
CA THR A 2 41.81 -1.60 -17.05
C THR A 2 40.94 -1.33 -15.83
N GLU A 3 41.15 -0.17 -15.24
CA GLU A 3 40.29 0.34 -14.17
C GLU A 3 38.93 0.63 -14.78
N ASP A 4 37.92 -0.13 -14.39
CA ASP A 4 36.52 0.18 -14.62
C ASP A 4 36.12 1.31 -13.66
N ASP A 5 36.17 2.55 -14.19
CA ASP A 5 35.62 3.73 -13.54
C ASP A 5 34.09 3.66 -13.60
N ASN A 6 33.50 2.89 -12.69
CA ASN A 6 32.04 2.86 -12.49
C ASN A 6 31.62 4.02 -11.57
N ASN A 7 31.98 5.25 -11.98
CA ASN A 7 31.61 6.48 -11.30
C ASN A 7 30.30 7.02 -11.90
N GLN A 8 29.22 6.26 -11.77
CA GLN A 8 27.90 6.83 -12.02
C GLN A 8 27.53 7.71 -10.82
N PRO A 9 27.21 8.99 -11.05
CA PRO A 9 26.74 9.85 -9.96
C PRO A 9 25.45 9.29 -9.36
N PRO A 10 25.22 9.51 -8.04
CA PRO A 10 23.99 9.07 -7.38
C PRO A 10 22.76 9.58 -8.13
N ILE A 11 21.72 8.75 -8.23
CA ILE A 11 20.44 9.07 -8.92
C ILE A 11 19.82 10.39 -8.42
N GLU A 12 20.16 10.82 -7.22
CA GLU A 12 19.73 12.11 -6.63
C GLU A 12 20.18 13.34 -7.42
N ASP A 13 21.32 13.30 -8.11
CA ASP A 13 21.84 14.44 -8.88
C ASP A 13 21.06 14.74 -10.17
N PHE A 14 20.28 13.76 -10.66
CA PHE A 14 19.44 13.99 -11.84
C PHE A 14 18.14 14.73 -11.56
N ARG A 15 17.71 14.82 -10.31
CA ARG A 15 16.41 15.40 -9.92
C ARG A 15 16.45 16.88 -9.57
N ARG A 16 17.61 17.42 -9.18
CA ARG A 16 17.77 18.85 -8.85
C ARG A 16 18.69 19.53 -9.86
N LYS A 17 18.12 20.18 -10.86
CA LYS A 17 18.81 21.30 -11.50
C LYS A 17 18.86 22.44 -10.48
N ALA A 18 19.94 22.49 -9.72
CA ALA A 18 20.16 23.55 -8.74
C ALA A 18 19.92 24.93 -9.39
N GLY A 19 19.01 25.73 -8.84
CA GLY A 19 18.74 27.10 -9.25
C GLY A 19 17.61 27.30 -10.26
N ARG A 20 16.82 26.29 -10.62
CA ARG A 20 15.59 26.51 -11.42
C ARG A 20 14.44 26.96 -10.50
N THR A 21 13.81 28.08 -10.82
CA THR A 21 12.54 28.47 -10.20
C THR A 21 11.46 27.48 -10.66
N PRO A 22 10.67 26.88 -9.75
CA PRO A 22 9.57 26.00 -10.12
C PRO A 22 8.60 26.70 -11.07
N GLY A 23 8.20 26.00 -12.13
CA GLY A 23 7.16 26.51 -13.02
C GLY A 23 5.76 26.21 -12.48
N VAL A 24 4.74 26.79 -13.13
CA VAL A 24 3.32 26.62 -12.73
C VAL A 24 2.93 25.14 -12.63
N PHE A 25 3.43 24.29 -13.52
CA PHE A 25 3.15 22.84 -13.46
C PHE A 25 3.88 22.16 -12.33
N ASP A 26 5.12 22.59 -12.01
CA ASP A 26 5.84 22.04 -10.86
C ASP A 26 5.09 22.33 -9.56
N GLU A 27 4.58 23.56 -9.43
CA GLU A 27 3.73 23.93 -8.29
C GLU A 27 2.38 23.22 -8.29
N ALA A 28 1.72 23.12 -9.46
CA ALA A 28 0.41 22.48 -9.58
C ALA A 28 0.46 20.99 -9.23
N PHE A 29 1.51 20.29 -9.67
CA PHE A 29 1.69 18.86 -9.47
C PHE A 29 2.65 18.49 -8.35
N LEU A 30 3.10 19.47 -7.57
CA LEU A 30 4.00 19.29 -6.44
C LEU A 30 5.30 18.54 -6.84
N THR A 31 5.79 18.82 -8.05
CA THR A 31 7.08 18.31 -8.54
C THR A 31 8.18 19.31 -8.19
N ASP A 32 9.30 18.81 -7.65
CA ASP A 32 10.48 19.63 -7.27
C ASP A 32 10.26 20.73 -6.22
N ALA A 33 9.15 20.70 -5.48
CA ALA A 33 8.93 21.64 -4.37
C ALA A 33 9.62 21.16 -3.07
N PRO A 34 10.35 22.05 -2.34
CA PRO A 34 11.20 21.64 -1.21
C PRO A 34 10.46 21.17 0.04
N GLU A 35 9.18 21.50 0.19
CA GLU A 35 8.36 21.17 1.37
C GLU A 35 7.31 20.10 1.10
N VAL A 36 7.49 19.31 0.03
CA VAL A 36 6.55 18.28 -0.36
C VAL A 36 6.89 16.97 0.32
N THR A 37 5.96 16.44 1.09
CA THR A 37 6.03 15.08 1.63
C THR A 37 5.75 14.07 0.51
N GLN A 38 6.65 13.10 0.33
CA GLN A 38 6.45 11.99 -0.58
C GLN A 38 5.92 10.79 0.19
N VAL A 39 4.76 10.30 -0.17
CA VAL A 39 4.10 9.17 0.48
C VAL A 39 4.12 7.98 -0.45
N LEU A 40 4.73 6.88 -0.01
CA LEU A 40 4.74 5.60 -0.70
C LEU A 40 3.77 4.66 0.02
N LEU A 41 2.58 4.46 -0.55
CA LEU A 41 1.61 3.48 -0.06
C LEU A 41 1.92 2.13 -0.71
N ILE A 42 2.25 1.13 0.11
CA ILE A 42 2.76 -0.16 -0.32
C ILE A 42 1.81 -1.26 0.17
N ARG A 43 1.30 -2.10 -0.75
CA ARG A 43 0.52 -3.26 -0.36
C ARG A 43 1.44 -4.34 0.23
N HIS A 44 0.99 -5.05 1.25
CA HIS A 44 1.70 -6.24 1.76
C HIS A 44 1.97 -7.28 0.68
N GLY A 45 2.95 -8.16 0.89
CA GLY A 45 3.25 -9.32 0.04
C GLY A 45 2.15 -10.36 0.07
N GLN A 46 2.27 -11.39 -0.78
CA GLN A 46 1.29 -12.47 -0.83
C GLN A 46 1.16 -13.16 0.54
N GLN A 47 -0.07 -13.27 1.02
CA GLN A 47 -0.38 -13.94 2.28
C GLN A 47 -0.48 -15.46 2.11
N ASP A 48 -0.18 -16.19 3.17
CA ASP A 48 -0.32 -17.64 3.23
C ASP A 48 -1.73 -18.00 3.69
N ILE A 49 -2.60 -18.22 2.73
CA ILE A 49 -4.01 -18.57 2.98
C ILE A 49 -4.54 -19.47 1.86
N ASP A 50 -5.16 -20.59 2.23
CA ASP A 50 -5.90 -21.43 1.32
C ASP A 50 -7.32 -20.85 1.15
N MET A 51 -7.54 -20.14 0.04
CA MET A 51 -8.80 -19.45 -0.25
C MET A 51 -10.02 -20.35 -0.30
N GLU A 52 -9.87 -21.67 -0.52
CA GLU A 52 -10.98 -22.62 -0.62
C GLU A 52 -11.38 -23.18 0.74
N LYS A 53 -10.45 -23.27 1.68
CA LYS A 53 -10.64 -23.92 2.97
C LYS A 53 -10.62 -22.97 4.17
N ALA A 54 -10.15 -21.74 3.95
CA ALA A 54 -9.98 -20.77 5.01
C ALA A 54 -11.31 -20.48 5.74
N THR A 55 -11.26 -20.56 7.05
CA THR A 55 -12.34 -20.07 7.91
C THR A 55 -12.34 -18.55 7.97
N THR A 56 -13.41 -17.95 8.48
CA THR A 56 -13.46 -16.48 8.64
C THR A 56 -12.36 -15.99 9.58
N GLY A 57 -11.96 -16.78 10.56
CA GLY A 57 -10.84 -16.50 11.45
C GLY A 57 -9.47 -16.48 10.74
N ASP A 58 -9.25 -17.39 9.79
CA ASP A 58 -8.00 -17.48 9.03
C ASP A 58 -7.77 -16.23 8.16
N TRP A 59 -8.84 -15.54 7.75
CA TRP A 59 -8.76 -14.32 6.97
C TRP A 59 -8.28 -13.10 7.75
N ILE A 60 -8.39 -13.12 9.08
CA ILE A 60 -8.14 -11.94 9.90
C ILE A 60 -6.68 -11.51 9.78
N ASP A 61 -5.74 -12.40 10.11
CA ASP A 61 -4.34 -12.02 10.20
C ASP A 61 -3.37 -13.15 9.75
N PRO A 62 -3.48 -13.65 8.50
CA PRO A 62 -2.53 -14.61 7.97
C PRO A 62 -1.15 -13.98 7.78
N PRO A 63 -0.04 -14.77 7.96
CA PRO A 63 1.32 -14.33 7.66
C PRO A 63 1.58 -14.25 6.14
N LEU A 64 2.76 -13.83 5.75
CA LEU A 64 3.22 -13.96 4.36
C LEU A 64 3.48 -15.42 3.99
N SER A 65 3.18 -15.78 2.75
CA SER A 65 3.69 -17.00 2.13
C SER A 65 5.19 -16.87 1.83
N ASP A 66 5.86 -17.99 1.51
CA ASP A 66 7.27 -17.95 1.05
C ASP A 66 7.44 -17.03 -0.16
N HIS A 67 6.47 -17.02 -1.06
CA HIS A 67 6.44 -16.11 -2.21
C HIS A 67 6.28 -14.65 -1.76
N GLY A 68 5.40 -14.37 -0.81
CA GLY A 68 5.24 -13.04 -0.21
C GLY A 68 6.48 -12.53 0.49
N GLN A 69 7.21 -13.41 1.17
CA GLN A 69 8.51 -13.08 1.77
C GLN A 69 9.56 -12.74 0.71
N ALA A 70 9.59 -13.48 -0.42
CA ALA A 70 10.45 -13.13 -1.55
C ALA A 70 10.09 -11.76 -2.14
N GLN A 71 8.81 -11.47 -2.32
CA GLN A 71 8.32 -10.16 -2.78
C GLN A 71 8.76 -9.03 -1.83
N ALA A 72 8.68 -9.23 -0.52
CA ALA A 72 9.10 -8.24 0.48
C ALA A 72 10.62 -7.94 0.38
N ARG A 73 11.45 -8.97 0.15
CA ARG A 73 12.89 -8.78 -0.09
C ARG A 73 13.18 -8.04 -1.39
N LEU A 74 12.46 -8.34 -2.46
CA LEU A 74 12.59 -7.66 -3.75
C LEU A 74 12.17 -6.19 -3.65
N LEU A 75 11.09 -5.89 -2.92
CA LEU A 75 10.67 -4.52 -2.60
C LEU A 75 11.79 -3.75 -1.89
N ALA A 76 12.36 -4.32 -0.84
CA ALA A 76 13.44 -3.70 -0.08
C ALA A 76 14.67 -3.43 -0.96
N ALA A 77 15.07 -4.40 -1.80
CA ALA A 77 16.16 -4.23 -2.76
C ALA A 77 15.85 -3.14 -3.80
N GLY A 78 14.64 -3.14 -4.35
CA GLY A 78 14.19 -2.15 -5.36
C GLY A 78 14.14 -0.72 -4.84
N LEU A 79 13.88 -0.53 -3.53
CA LEU A 79 13.83 0.78 -2.89
C LEU A 79 15.13 1.16 -2.15
N SER A 80 16.16 0.32 -2.17
CA SER A 80 17.39 0.48 -1.37
C SER A 80 18.16 1.79 -1.62
N THR A 81 18.08 2.33 -2.83
CA THR A 81 18.73 3.59 -3.21
C THR A 81 17.86 4.82 -2.97
N LEU A 82 16.58 4.62 -2.65
CA LEU A 82 15.65 5.70 -2.40
C LEU A 82 15.74 6.12 -0.93
N LYS A 83 16.05 7.38 -0.64
CA LYS A 83 16.01 7.86 0.74
C LYS A 83 14.58 7.76 1.28
N ILE A 84 14.35 6.97 2.32
CA ILE A 84 13.12 6.91 3.11
C ILE A 84 13.46 7.44 4.50
N ASP A 85 12.63 8.33 5.02
CA ASP A 85 12.86 8.96 6.32
C ASP A 85 12.09 8.23 7.44
N HIS A 86 10.86 7.74 7.15
CA HIS A 86 10.04 7.00 8.13
C HIS A 86 9.27 5.85 7.46
N ILE A 87 9.04 4.79 8.23
CA ILE A 87 8.24 3.63 7.82
C ILE A 87 7.10 3.43 8.80
N PHE A 88 5.89 3.50 8.30
CA PHE A 88 4.64 3.21 9.00
C PHE A 88 4.05 1.89 8.50
N CYS A 89 3.33 1.19 9.35
CA CYS A 89 2.80 -0.11 9.01
C CYS A 89 1.45 -0.38 9.67
N SER A 90 0.58 -1.12 8.98
CA SER A 90 -0.57 -1.78 9.58
C SER A 90 -0.14 -2.77 10.68
N PRO A 91 -0.93 -2.98 11.74
CA PRO A 91 -0.61 -3.96 12.80
C PRO A 91 -0.64 -5.41 12.30
N LEU A 92 -1.27 -5.71 11.16
CA LEU A 92 -1.43 -7.07 10.67
C LEU A 92 -0.10 -7.70 10.25
N LYS A 93 0.09 -9.00 10.57
CA LYS A 93 1.34 -9.76 10.37
C LYS A 93 1.91 -9.60 8.97
N ARG A 94 1.09 -9.84 7.94
CA ARG A 94 1.52 -9.74 6.54
C ARG A 94 2.09 -8.37 6.16
N ALA A 95 1.56 -7.28 6.74
CA ALA A 95 2.08 -5.94 6.51
C ALA A 95 3.39 -5.72 7.27
N ARG A 96 3.48 -6.17 8.52
CA ARG A 96 4.70 -6.09 9.34
C ARG A 96 5.84 -6.89 8.74
N GLU A 97 5.58 -8.12 8.30
CA GLU A 97 6.56 -8.98 7.64
C GLU A 97 7.02 -8.40 6.29
N THR A 98 6.16 -7.65 5.60
CA THR A 98 6.55 -6.92 4.38
C THR A 98 7.41 -5.69 4.71
N ALA A 99 7.10 -4.97 5.78
CA ALA A 99 7.81 -3.76 6.19
C ALA A 99 9.22 -4.05 6.73
N GLN A 100 9.42 -5.18 7.39
CA GLN A 100 10.68 -5.48 8.09
C GLN A 100 11.91 -5.47 7.19
N PRO A 101 11.96 -6.17 6.02
CA PRO A 101 13.12 -6.10 5.13
C PRO A 101 13.42 -4.68 4.62
N LEU A 102 12.38 -3.86 4.40
CA LEU A 102 12.54 -2.47 4.01
C LEU A 102 13.16 -1.65 5.15
N ALA A 103 12.69 -1.84 6.37
CA ALA A 103 13.20 -1.18 7.57
C ALA A 103 14.67 -1.54 7.82
N ASP A 104 15.02 -2.82 7.73
CA ASP A 104 16.39 -3.31 7.88
C ASP A 104 17.33 -2.67 6.85
N THR A 105 16.89 -2.58 5.58
CA THR A 105 17.66 -1.97 4.48
C THR A 105 17.96 -0.49 4.75
N HIS A 106 16.98 0.25 5.28
CA HIS A 106 17.12 1.68 5.56
C HIS A 106 17.60 1.99 6.98
N ARG A 107 17.76 0.97 7.86
CA ARG A 107 18.10 1.11 9.28
C ARG A 107 17.11 1.99 10.03
N LEU A 108 15.83 1.80 9.75
CA LEU A 108 14.72 2.51 10.36
C LEU A 108 13.91 1.58 11.23
N GLU A 109 13.20 2.15 12.20
CA GLU A 109 12.17 1.45 12.97
C GLU A 109 10.83 1.53 12.23
N VAL A 110 9.97 0.53 12.47
CA VAL A 110 8.61 0.48 11.91
C VAL A 110 7.64 0.98 12.96
N GLU A 111 6.95 2.08 12.69
CA GLU A 111 5.87 2.59 13.54
C GLU A 111 4.53 1.95 13.13
N ILE A 112 3.83 1.36 14.09
CA ILE A 112 2.52 0.73 13.86
C ILE A 112 1.42 1.77 14.00
N ILE A 113 0.51 1.80 13.02
CA ILE A 113 -0.70 2.62 13.04
C ILE A 113 -1.92 1.69 12.95
N GLU A 114 -2.70 1.59 14.02
CA GLU A 114 -3.86 0.69 14.14
C GLU A 114 -4.91 0.93 13.06
N ASP A 115 -5.16 2.19 12.72
CA ASP A 115 -6.17 2.58 11.72
C ASP A 115 -5.78 2.25 10.27
N LEU A 116 -4.57 1.71 10.03
CA LEU A 116 -4.15 1.18 8.73
C LEU A 116 -4.54 -0.30 8.50
N ARG A 117 -5.30 -0.92 9.40
CA ARG A 117 -5.82 -2.28 9.19
C ARG A 117 -6.71 -2.34 7.96
N GLU A 118 -6.70 -3.51 7.31
CA GLU A 118 -7.63 -3.78 6.20
C GLU A 118 -9.08 -3.74 6.67
N VAL A 119 -10.01 -3.58 5.74
CA VAL A 119 -11.43 -3.70 6.04
C VAL A 119 -11.71 -5.08 6.64
N GLU A 120 -12.45 -5.11 7.73
CA GLU A 120 -12.79 -6.35 8.43
C GLU A 120 -14.06 -6.96 7.82
N VAL A 121 -13.87 -7.66 6.70
CA VAL A 121 -14.96 -8.40 6.04
C VAL A 121 -15.33 -9.59 6.91
N PHE A 122 -16.64 -9.80 7.13
CA PHE A 122 -17.19 -10.88 7.95
C PHE A 122 -16.79 -10.87 9.44
N ARG A 123 -16.50 -9.70 9.98
CA ARG A 123 -15.99 -9.49 11.36
C ARG A 123 -16.79 -10.22 12.44
N ASP A 124 -18.11 -10.25 12.32
CA ASP A 124 -19.01 -10.78 13.34
C ASP A 124 -19.48 -12.23 13.02
N LEU A 125 -18.84 -12.90 12.07
CA LEU A 125 -19.10 -14.32 11.79
C LEU A 125 -18.30 -15.24 12.72
N PRO A 126 -18.78 -16.48 12.97
CA PRO A 126 -18.04 -17.47 13.74
C PRO A 126 -16.66 -17.77 13.11
N PRO A 127 -15.55 -17.58 13.85
CA PRO A 127 -14.20 -17.65 13.28
C PRO A 127 -13.80 -19.07 12.83
N GLU A 128 -14.50 -20.11 13.29
CA GLU A 128 -14.27 -21.51 12.98
C GLU A 128 -15.02 -21.99 11.72
N GLN A 129 -15.87 -21.16 11.15
CA GLN A 129 -16.66 -21.49 9.96
C GLN A 129 -16.08 -20.83 8.72
N THR A 130 -16.21 -21.49 7.57
CA THR A 130 -15.99 -20.81 6.28
C THR A 130 -17.13 -19.83 6.01
N ALA A 131 -16.89 -18.80 5.20
CA ALA A 131 -17.93 -17.86 4.80
C ALA A 131 -19.13 -18.58 4.14
N ARG A 132 -18.88 -19.70 3.44
CA ARG A 132 -19.92 -20.52 2.83
C ARG A 132 -20.79 -21.22 3.86
N GLU A 133 -20.21 -21.78 4.90
CA GLU A 133 -20.95 -22.41 6.00
C GLU A 133 -21.78 -21.40 6.79
N ALA A 134 -21.25 -20.21 7.01
CA ALA A 134 -21.89 -19.17 7.80
C ALA A 134 -23.02 -18.44 7.04
N LEU A 135 -22.86 -18.20 5.74
CA LEU A 135 -23.76 -17.34 4.95
C LEU A 135 -24.61 -18.12 3.91
N GLY A 136 -24.14 -19.28 3.48
CA GLY A 136 -24.74 -20.06 2.39
C GLY A 136 -24.40 -19.53 0.99
N ASP A 137 -24.58 -20.41 -0.01
CA ASP A 137 -24.20 -20.12 -1.40
C ASP A 137 -25.02 -18.98 -2.03
N ASP A 138 -26.31 -18.89 -1.74
CA ASP A 138 -27.20 -17.88 -2.33
C ASP A 138 -26.78 -16.46 -1.92
N LEU A 139 -26.49 -16.25 -0.63
CA LEU A 139 -26.04 -14.93 -0.14
C LEU A 139 -24.66 -14.57 -0.67
N LEU A 140 -23.73 -15.52 -0.69
CA LEU A 140 -22.40 -15.30 -1.26
C LEU A 140 -22.46 -14.97 -2.75
N HIS A 141 -23.35 -15.63 -3.50
CA HIS A 141 -23.57 -15.31 -4.90
C HIS A 141 -24.13 -13.89 -5.07
N ALA A 142 -25.11 -13.49 -4.25
CA ALA A 142 -25.66 -12.14 -4.27
C ALA A 142 -24.60 -11.07 -3.93
N VAL A 143 -23.78 -11.31 -2.90
CA VAL A 143 -22.64 -10.43 -2.53
C VAL A 143 -21.68 -10.28 -3.71
N ARG A 144 -21.32 -11.39 -4.37
CA ARG A 144 -20.43 -11.36 -5.54
C ARG A 144 -21.00 -10.50 -6.67
N LEU A 145 -22.28 -10.66 -7.02
CA LEU A 145 -22.92 -9.87 -8.06
C LEU A 145 -22.96 -8.38 -7.71
N ARG A 146 -23.27 -8.07 -6.46
CA ARG A 146 -23.24 -6.69 -5.97
C ARG A 146 -21.85 -6.09 -6.01
N MET A 147 -20.81 -6.82 -5.57
CA MET A 147 -19.42 -6.35 -5.62
C MET A 147 -18.95 -6.02 -7.03
N LEU A 148 -19.34 -6.81 -8.03
CA LEU A 148 -19.01 -6.55 -9.44
C LEU A 148 -19.61 -5.24 -9.96
N ASN A 149 -20.78 -4.84 -9.46
CA ASN A 149 -21.49 -3.65 -9.90
C ASN A 149 -21.19 -2.42 -9.02
N GLU A 150 -21.25 -2.59 -7.70
CA GLU A 150 -21.18 -1.49 -6.73
C GLU A 150 -19.73 -1.16 -6.35
N ARG A 151 -18.83 -2.16 -6.33
CA ARG A 151 -17.43 -2.04 -5.89
C ARG A 151 -17.32 -1.35 -4.53
N SER A 152 -18.24 -1.68 -3.62
CA SER A 152 -18.32 -1.14 -2.27
C SER A 152 -18.18 -2.25 -1.23
N TRP A 153 -17.52 -1.98 -0.12
CA TRP A 153 -17.44 -2.89 1.00
C TRP A 153 -18.80 -3.11 1.67
N ASP A 154 -19.72 -2.15 1.56
CA ASP A 154 -21.07 -2.26 2.11
C ASP A 154 -21.93 -3.37 1.48
N VAL A 155 -21.42 -4.05 0.45
CA VAL A 155 -22.08 -5.25 -0.11
C VAL A 155 -21.91 -6.47 0.77
N TYR A 156 -20.86 -6.51 1.61
CA TYR A 156 -20.60 -7.63 2.51
C TYR A 156 -21.42 -7.46 3.79
N PRO A 157 -22.12 -8.51 4.25
CA PRO A 157 -22.75 -8.52 5.57
C PRO A 157 -21.68 -8.59 6.66
N TYR A 158 -21.98 -8.06 7.83
CA TYR A 158 -21.09 -8.15 9.01
C TYR A 158 -19.69 -7.59 8.76
N THR A 159 -19.62 -6.47 8.07
CA THR A 159 -18.37 -5.75 7.78
C THR A 159 -18.37 -4.36 8.42
N GLU A 160 -17.22 -3.78 8.54
CA GLU A 160 -17.06 -2.36 8.80
C GLU A 160 -17.66 -1.55 7.65
N SER A 161 -18.38 -0.46 7.93
CA SER A 161 -18.95 0.37 6.85
C SER A 161 -17.86 1.03 6.00
N SER A 162 -18.13 1.17 4.70
CA SER A 162 -17.23 1.89 3.78
C SER A 162 -16.91 3.29 4.28
N PHE A 163 -17.89 3.97 4.88
CA PHE A 163 -17.69 5.30 5.43
C PHE A 163 -16.70 5.34 6.59
N GLU A 164 -16.84 4.46 7.57
CA GLU A 164 -15.94 4.38 8.72
C GLU A 164 -14.54 3.94 8.31
N PHE A 165 -14.44 2.92 7.46
CA PHE A 165 -13.19 2.45 6.89
C PHE A 165 -12.42 3.57 6.17
N ARG A 166 -13.07 4.27 5.25
CA ARG A 166 -12.46 5.40 4.53
C ARG A 166 -12.03 6.50 5.49
N LYS A 167 -12.89 6.86 6.44
CA LYS A 167 -12.62 7.93 7.41
C LYS A 167 -11.39 7.63 8.26
N ARG A 168 -11.29 6.42 8.87
CA ARG A 168 -10.12 6.08 9.71
C ARG A 168 -8.85 6.00 8.87
N THR A 169 -8.92 5.40 7.67
CA THR A 169 -7.78 5.27 6.76
C THR A 169 -7.24 6.65 6.33
N ILE A 170 -8.11 7.54 5.86
CA ILE A 170 -7.72 8.90 5.44
C ILE A 170 -7.09 9.65 6.61
N ASN A 171 -7.71 9.61 7.78
CA ASN A 171 -7.20 10.29 8.97
C ASN A 171 -5.81 9.76 9.38
N ALA A 172 -5.59 8.44 9.32
CA ALA A 172 -4.32 7.82 9.65
C ALA A 172 -3.19 8.26 8.71
N VAL A 173 -3.45 8.24 7.40
CA VAL A 173 -2.45 8.68 6.40
C VAL A 173 -2.18 10.18 6.52
N GLU A 174 -3.22 11.00 6.66
CA GLU A 174 -3.06 12.45 6.83
C GLU A 174 -2.30 12.82 8.11
N ALA A 175 -2.53 12.09 9.20
CA ALA A 175 -1.77 12.28 10.44
C ALA A 175 -0.29 11.93 10.27
N ALA A 176 0.03 10.86 9.53
CA ALA A 176 1.42 10.50 9.19
C ALA A 176 2.09 11.59 8.32
N ILE A 177 1.38 12.13 7.32
CA ILE A 177 1.86 13.22 6.49
C ILE A 177 2.14 14.49 7.32
N ALA A 178 1.20 14.88 8.17
CA ALA A 178 1.31 16.11 8.96
C ALA A 178 2.49 16.09 9.94
N ARG A 179 2.87 14.90 10.46
CA ARG A 179 4.01 14.75 11.35
C ARG A 179 5.37 14.76 10.63
N ASN A 180 5.38 14.55 9.32
CA ASN A 180 6.59 14.34 8.53
C ASN A 180 6.62 15.24 7.28
N ALA A 181 6.30 16.52 7.48
CA ALA A 181 6.25 17.49 6.40
C ALA A 181 7.62 17.64 5.72
N GLY A 182 7.67 17.54 4.39
CA GLY A 182 8.89 17.67 3.58
C GLY A 182 9.74 16.39 3.51
N GLU A 183 9.30 15.29 4.12
CA GLU A 183 10.02 14.01 4.19
C GLU A 183 9.42 12.98 3.23
N ARG A 184 10.13 11.87 3.05
CA ARG A 184 9.61 10.70 2.31
C ARG A 184 9.24 9.61 3.29
N ILE A 185 7.97 9.27 3.32
CA ILE A 185 7.42 8.24 4.20
C ILE A 185 6.94 7.02 3.39
N ALA A 186 7.22 5.82 3.90
CA ALA A 186 6.65 4.58 3.39
C ALA A 186 5.56 4.09 4.35
N ILE A 187 4.41 3.69 3.80
CA ILE A 187 3.27 3.17 4.57
C ILE A 187 2.92 1.79 4.02
N VAL A 188 3.27 0.74 4.76
CA VAL A 188 2.97 -0.64 4.36
C VAL A 188 1.60 -1.03 4.90
N CYS A 189 0.67 -1.32 3.99
CA CYS A 189 -0.74 -1.52 4.31
C CYS A 189 -1.41 -2.50 3.34
N HIS A 190 -2.67 -2.28 2.98
CA HIS A 190 -3.54 -3.25 2.29
C HIS A 190 -4.20 -2.64 1.05
N GLY A 191 -4.78 -3.52 0.23
CA GLY A 191 -5.45 -3.11 -1.01
C GLY A 191 -6.62 -2.16 -0.79
N GLY A 192 -7.46 -2.41 0.21
CA GLY A 192 -8.56 -1.53 0.57
C GLY A 192 -8.08 -0.16 1.08
N VAL A 193 -7.07 -0.15 1.96
CA VAL A 193 -6.45 1.08 2.49
C VAL A 193 -5.91 1.97 1.37
N ILE A 194 -5.17 1.38 0.42
CA ILE A 194 -4.64 2.10 -0.75
C ILE A 194 -5.78 2.69 -1.57
N ASN A 195 -6.80 1.88 -1.89
CA ASN A 195 -7.97 2.36 -2.65
C ASN A 195 -8.75 3.46 -1.91
N ALA A 196 -8.93 3.34 -0.59
CA ALA A 196 -9.61 4.36 0.20
C ALA A 196 -8.90 5.72 0.13
N TYR A 197 -7.57 5.73 0.31
CA TYR A 197 -6.80 6.98 0.28
C TYR A 197 -6.63 7.53 -1.14
N MET A 198 -6.25 6.69 -2.12
CA MET A 198 -6.13 7.12 -3.51
C MET A 198 -7.47 7.55 -4.09
N GLY A 199 -8.54 6.81 -3.76
CA GLY A 199 -9.91 7.15 -4.16
C GLY A 199 -10.36 8.51 -3.61
N HIS A 200 -9.96 8.84 -2.37
CA HIS A 200 -10.21 10.17 -1.80
C HIS A 200 -9.52 11.27 -2.63
N ILE A 201 -8.27 11.09 -3.02
CA ILE A 201 -7.50 12.08 -3.81
C ILE A 201 -8.14 12.31 -5.19
N ILE A 202 -8.56 11.26 -5.88
CA ILE A 202 -9.11 11.36 -7.24
C ILE A 202 -10.64 11.53 -7.29
N GLY A 203 -11.31 11.55 -6.13
CA GLY A 203 -12.77 11.65 -6.06
C GLY A 203 -13.50 10.40 -6.57
N SER A 204 -12.93 9.21 -6.39
CA SER A 204 -13.58 7.95 -6.81
C SER A 204 -14.82 7.66 -5.95
N PRO A 205 -15.96 7.33 -6.58
CA PRO A 205 -17.15 6.88 -5.85
C PRO A 205 -17.02 5.42 -5.36
N TYR A 206 -16.07 4.66 -5.91
CA TYR A 206 -15.88 3.24 -5.62
C TYR A 206 -14.88 3.02 -4.47
N ASP A 207 -15.12 2.03 -3.62
CA ASP A 207 -14.16 1.58 -2.62
C ASP A 207 -12.99 0.83 -3.23
N MET A 208 -13.23 0.15 -4.36
CA MET A 208 -12.23 -0.55 -5.14
C MET A 208 -12.28 -0.09 -6.59
N PHE A 209 -11.40 0.83 -6.98
CA PHE A 209 -11.32 1.30 -8.37
C PHE A 209 -10.18 0.66 -9.15
N PHE A 210 -9.17 0.08 -8.47
CA PHE A 210 -8.13 -0.74 -9.07
C PHE A 210 -7.70 -1.85 -8.10
N ARG A 211 -6.98 -2.83 -8.62
CA ARG A 211 -6.42 -3.91 -7.80
C ARG A 211 -4.92 -3.74 -7.67
N PRO A 212 -4.41 -3.21 -6.55
CA PRO A 212 -2.97 -3.14 -6.32
C PRO A 212 -2.37 -4.55 -6.31
N ALA A 213 -1.25 -4.76 -7.00
CA ALA A 213 -0.49 -6.00 -6.87
C ALA A 213 0.16 -6.10 -5.48
N HIS A 214 0.54 -7.31 -5.05
CA HIS A 214 1.30 -7.49 -3.82
C HIS A 214 2.64 -6.76 -3.93
N THR A 215 3.03 -6.08 -2.88
CA THR A 215 4.18 -5.17 -2.77
C THR A 215 4.22 -3.99 -3.75
N ALA A 216 3.17 -3.77 -4.54
CA ALA A 216 3.11 -2.61 -5.43
C ALA A 216 3.24 -1.29 -4.66
N VAL A 217 4.02 -0.38 -5.23
CA VAL A 217 4.26 0.96 -4.69
C VAL A 217 3.34 1.97 -5.38
N ASN A 218 2.67 2.80 -4.58
CA ASN A 218 1.76 3.83 -5.06
C ASN A 218 2.23 5.16 -4.46
N ALA A 219 2.55 6.14 -5.28
CA ALA A 219 3.19 7.37 -4.85
C ALA A 219 2.25 8.57 -4.89
N VAL A 220 2.25 9.32 -3.79
CA VAL A 220 1.53 10.60 -3.64
C VAL A 220 2.50 11.68 -3.20
N ALA A 221 2.35 12.87 -3.76
CA ALA A 221 2.95 14.08 -3.26
C ALA A 221 1.93 14.87 -2.41
N ALA A 222 2.33 15.28 -1.22
CA ALA A 222 1.51 16.02 -0.29
C ALA A 222 2.18 17.36 0.06
N GLY A 223 1.49 18.47 -0.21
CA GLY A 223 1.98 19.82 0.09
C GLY A 223 0.83 20.74 0.47
N GLY A 224 0.91 21.35 1.66
CA GLY A 224 -0.19 22.13 2.20
C GLY A 224 -1.47 21.31 2.27
N ASN A 225 -2.55 21.82 1.67
CA ASN A 225 -3.85 21.12 1.55
C ASN A 225 -4.01 20.33 0.24
N ARG A 226 -2.96 20.23 -0.56
CA ARG A 226 -3.00 19.51 -1.85
C ARG A 226 -2.41 18.11 -1.73
N ARG A 227 -3.01 17.19 -2.48
CA ARG A 227 -2.55 15.81 -2.64
C ARG A 227 -2.54 15.52 -4.14
N VAL A 228 -1.42 15.04 -4.64
CA VAL A 228 -1.23 14.75 -6.06
C VAL A 228 -0.79 13.31 -6.23
N LEU A 229 -1.52 12.56 -7.03
CA LEU A 229 -1.17 11.20 -7.39
C LEU A 229 -0.03 11.22 -8.41
N HIS A 230 1.10 10.62 -8.09
CA HIS A 230 2.27 10.53 -8.96
C HIS A 230 2.35 9.20 -9.71
N SER A 231 2.09 8.08 -9.03
CA SER A 231 2.05 6.76 -9.66
C SER A 231 1.12 5.80 -8.94
N LEU A 232 0.59 4.83 -9.69
CA LEU A 232 -0.18 3.70 -9.17
C LEU A 232 0.45 2.40 -9.63
N ASN A 233 0.42 1.42 -8.74
CA ASN A 233 0.73 0.02 -9.02
C ASN A 233 2.12 -0.18 -9.66
N ASP A 234 3.14 0.54 -9.17
CA ASP A 234 4.51 0.31 -9.60
C ASP A 234 5.01 -1.03 -9.03
N ILE A 235 5.38 -1.93 -9.94
CA ILE A 235 5.77 -3.32 -9.69
C ILE A 235 7.14 -3.64 -10.30
N HIS A 236 7.93 -2.63 -10.64
CA HIS A 236 9.18 -2.82 -11.35
C HIS A 236 10.12 -3.82 -10.64
N HIS A 237 10.17 -3.75 -9.31
CA HIS A 237 10.99 -4.62 -8.47
C HIS A 237 10.59 -6.12 -8.51
N LEU A 238 9.39 -6.45 -8.98
CA LEU A 238 8.90 -7.84 -9.06
C LEU A 238 9.33 -8.55 -10.35
N ARG A 239 9.88 -7.82 -11.31
CA ARG A 239 10.38 -8.38 -12.57
C ARG A 239 11.88 -8.48 -12.51
N THR A 240 12.37 -9.69 -12.31
CA THR A 240 13.81 -9.99 -12.17
C THR A 240 14.28 -10.89 -13.29
N PRO A 241 15.61 -11.02 -13.53
CA PRO A 241 16.14 -11.99 -14.47
C PRO A 241 15.76 -13.45 -14.13
N GLU A 242 15.50 -13.74 -12.85
CA GLU A 242 15.15 -15.06 -12.36
C GLU A 242 13.65 -15.38 -12.54
N GLY A 243 12.81 -14.39 -12.80
CA GLY A 243 11.38 -14.58 -13.02
C GLY A 243 10.49 -13.39 -12.70
N ASP A 244 9.19 -13.60 -12.91
CA ASP A 244 8.13 -12.65 -12.57
C ASP A 244 7.47 -13.08 -11.25
N PHE A 245 7.57 -12.22 -10.23
CA PHE A 245 7.02 -12.43 -8.89
C PHE A 245 5.66 -11.76 -8.71
N LEU A 246 5.03 -11.31 -9.79
CA LEU A 246 3.76 -10.59 -9.76
C LEU A 246 2.60 -11.48 -9.30
N THR A 247 1.87 -11.04 -8.29
CA THR A 247 0.60 -11.60 -7.81
C THR A 247 -0.36 -10.50 -7.36
N TYR A 248 -1.65 -10.84 -7.22
CA TYR A 248 -2.71 -9.89 -6.88
C TYR A 248 -3.51 -10.29 -5.64
#